data_9923686d980910a28bf141f147616b33
#
_entry.id   9923686d980910a28bf141f147616b33
#
_cell.length_a   1.000
_cell.length_b   1.000
_cell.length_c   1.000
_cell.angle_alpha   90.00
_cell.angle_beta   90.00
_cell.angle_gamma   90.00
#
_symmetry.space_group_name_H-M   'P 1'
#
loop_
_entity.id
_entity.type
_entity.pdbx_description
1 polymer ?
#
loop_
_entity_poly.entity_id
_entity_poly.type
_entity_poly.pdbx_seq_one_letter_code
_entity_poly.pdbx_strand_id
1 'polypeptide(L)'
;MSAATLIQPGRTNVVTNTLTIARRNLLHIKANPEQLVEMSIQPLMFLVLFVYVFGGAIAGSSREFLQFALPGILIQGLSFTPFTTALGLNSDFQRGLIDRFRSLPIARSAVVGGRITADGVRIAWSILIMVGFGVALGFRFEGGVAGALGAFVLAAAFGLTMCWPMAFIGIAARAPESVNTWGFMIILPLTFASSAFVPTATMPGWLEAFANVNPITHVIDATRGLMLGGEVAGPVLRSVIWLIVIQAIFVPLAIGKYRRRV
;
A
#
# COMPACT_ATOMS: atom_id res chain seq x y z
N MET A 1 -3.84 -50.53 -27.49
CA MET A 1 -4.72 -49.98 -26.40
C MET A 1 -3.83 -49.20 -25.43
N SER A 2 -3.75 -47.91 -25.60
CA SER A 2 -2.94 -47.04 -24.73
C SER A 2 -3.85 -46.40 -23.67
N ALA A 3 -3.61 -46.75 -22.41
CA ALA A 3 -4.34 -46.20 -21.28
C ALA A 3 -4.00 -44.74 -21.13
N ALA A 4 -4.91 -43.87 -21.56
CA ALA A 4 -4.84 -42.46 -21.24
C ALA A 4 -5.04 -42.34 -19.71
N THR A 5 -3.96 -42.08 -19.01
CA THR A 5 -3.96 -41.75 -17.59
C THR A 5 -4.79 -40.48 -17.43
N LEU A 6 -6.03 -40.62 -17.01
CA LEU A 6 -6.88 -39.49 -16.64
C LEU A 6 -6.22 -38.77 -15.47
N ILE A 7 -5.60 -37.64 -15.76
CA ILE A 7 -5.14 -36.71 -14.74
C ILE A 7 -6.39 -36.22 -14.00
N GLN A 8 -6.64 -36.77 -12.83
CA GLN A 8 -7.71 -36.30 -11.94
C GLN A 8 -7.43 -34.82 -11.62
N PRO A 9 -8.42 -33.94 -11.81
CA PRO A 9 -8.26 -32.55 -11.40
C PRO A 9 -8.10 -32.53 -9.87
N GLY A 10 -6.84 -32.35 -9.43
CA GLY A 10 -6.52 -32.25 -8.02
C GLY A 10 -7.37 -31.16 -7.37
N ARG A 11 -7.90 -31.44 -6.18
CA ARG A 11 -8.64 -30.50 -5.35
C ARG A 11 -7.93 -29.15 -5.37
N THR A 12 -8.58 -28.13 -5.92
CA THR A 12 -8.07 -26.77 -6.01
C THR A 12 -7.93 -26.18 -4.61
N ASN A 13 -6.77 -26.37 -4.02
CA ASN A 13 -6.46 -25.76 -2.74
C ASN A 13 -6.14 -24.27 -2.99
N VAL A 14 -7.04 -23.39 -2.55
CA VAL A 14 -6.92 -21.93 -2.71
C VAL A 14 -5.55 -21.44 -2.21
N VAL A 15 -5.08 -21.98 -1.11
CA VAL A 15 -3.78 -21.62 -0.51
C VAL A 15 -2.63 -21.96 -1.44
N THR A 16 -2.59 -23.19 -1.97
CA THR A 16 -1.51 -23.62 -2.88
C THR A 16 -1.50 -22.80 -4.17
N ASN A 17 -2.69 -22.49 -4.72
CA ASN A 17 -2.80 -21.66 -5.91
C ASN A 17 -2.36 -20.22 -5.65
N THR A 18 -2.74 -19.64 -4.51
CA THR A 18 -2.29 -18.30 -4.10
C THR A 18 -0.78 -18.25 -3.93
N LEU A 19 -0.17 -19.24 -3.28
CA LEU A 19 1.28 -19.33 -3.12
C LEU A 19 2.02 -19.49 -4.45
N THR A 20 1.48 -20.28 -5.38
CA THR A 20 2.08 -20.45 -6.71
C THR A 20 2.09 -19.13 -7.50
N ILE A 21 0.97 -18.39 -7.45
CA ILE A 21 0.86 -17.08 -8.11
C ILE A 21 1.76 -16.05 -7.40
N ALA A 22 1.79 -16.04 -6.08
CA ALA A 22 2.69 -15.20 -5.30
C ALA A 22 4.16 -15.46 -5.66
N ARG A 23 4.57 -16.74 -5.71
CA ARG A 23 5.92 -17.13 -6.12
C ARG A 23 6.26 -16.63 -7.53
N ARG A 24 5.35 -16.78 -8.49
CA ARG A 24 5.55 -16.26 -9.87
C ARG A 24 5.80 -14.75 -9.84
N ASN A 25 4.99 -13.98 -9.09
CA ASN A 25 5.11 -12.54 -9.00
C ASN A 25 6.40 -12.12 -8.27
N LEU A 26 6.82 -12.88 -7.25
CA LEU A 26 8.10 -12.67 -6.56
C LEU A 26 9.30 -12.91 -7.47
N LEU A 27 9.25 -13.95 -8.30
CA LEU A 27 10.29 -14.20 -9.31
C LEU A 27 10.36 -13.07 -10.34
N HIS A 28 9.22 -12.48 -10.69
CA HIS A 28 9.17 -11.31 -11.57
C HIS A 28 9.83 -10.08 -10.93
N ILE A 29 9.60 -9.85 -9.63
CA ILE A 29 10.25 -8.77 -8.87
C ILE A 29 11.77 -9.00 -8.84
N LYS A 30 12.20 -10.24 -8.57
CA LYS A 30 13.64 -10.60 -8.55
C LYS A 30 14.31 -10.42 -9.92
N ALA A 31 13.58 -10.69 -11.00
CA ALA A 31 14.08 -10.53 -12.37
C ALA A 31 14.15 -9.05 -12.82
N ASN A 32 13.40 -8.16 -12.17
CA ASN A 32 13.34 -6.74 -12.50
C ASN A 32 13.58 -5.87 -11.25
N PRO A 33 14.82 -5.86 -10.70
CA PRO A 33 15.13 -5.07 -9.49
C PRO A 33 14.97 -3.57 -9.70
N GLU A 34 15.06 -3.11 -10.96
CA GLU A 34 14.85 -1.71 -11.35
C GLU A 34 13.51 -1.17 -10.86
N GLN A 35 12.45 -1.99 -10.88
CA GLN A 35 11.15 -1.59 -10.37
C GLN A 35 11.15 -1.25 -8.88
N LEU A 36 11.98 -1.94 -8.08
CA LEU A 36 12.12 -1.64 -6.65
C LEU A 36 12.86 -0.31 -6.43
N VAL A 37 13.85 -0.02 -7.28
CA VAL A 37 14.57 1.25 -7.23
C VAL A 37 13.65 2.40 -7.66
N GLU A 38 12.96 2.27 -8.81
CA GLU A 38 12.04 3.28 -9.32
C GLU A 38 10.97 3.67 -8.29
N MET A 39 10.34 2.68 -7.66
CA MET A 39 9.30 2.94 -6.65
C MET A 39 9.85 3.59 -5.37
N SER A 40 11.15 3.50 -5.12
CA SER A 40 11.81 4.11 -3.96
C SER A 40 12.23 5.56 -4.21
N ILE A 41 12.57 5.91 -5.46
CA ILE A 41 13.09 7.23 -5.81
C ILE A 41 12.10 8.34 -5.44
N GLN A 42 10.83 8.20 -5.82
CA GLN A 42 9.82 9.23 -5.60
C GLN A 42 9.61 9.55 -4.12
N PRO A 43 9.35 8.58 -3.21
CA PRO A 43 9.21 8.87 -1.79
C PRO A 43 10.48 9.45 -1.16
N LEU A 44 11.67 8.98 -1.56
CA LEU A 44 12.94 9.51 -1.08
C LEU A 44 13.16 10.95 -1.53
N MET A 45 12.87 11.26 -2.80
CA MET A 45 12.93 12.64 -3.29
C MET A 45 11.95 13.55 -2.53
N PHE A 46 10.73 13.08 -2.26
CA PHE A 46 9.78 13.82 -1.44
C PHE A 46 10.33 14.07 -0.04
N LEU A 47 10.90 13.06 0.61
CA LEU A 47 11.50 13.23 1.93
C LEU A 47 12.61 14.28 1.92
N VAL A 48 13.57 14.17 1.00
CA VAL A 48 14.67 15.13 0.89
C VAL A 48 14.16 16.53 0.62
N LEU A 49 13.27 16.68 -0.38
CA LEU A 49 12.72 17.97 -0.76
C LEU A 49 11.97 18.61 0.43
N PHE A 50 11.05 17.89 1.04
CA PHE A 50 10.28 18.45 2.15
C PHE A 50 11.15 18.77 3.36
N VAL A 51 12.07 17.91 3.73
CA VAL A 51 12.95 18.12 4.90
C VAL A 51 13.90 19.29 4.69
N TYR A 52 14.54 19.41 3.54
CA TYR A 52 15.55 20.45 3.33
C TYR A 52 14.98 21.76 2.78
N VAL A 53 13.92 21.73 1.97
CA VAL A 53 13.32 22.95 1.42
C VAL A 53 12.32 23.55 2.41
N PHE A 54 11.49 22.73 3.03
CA PHE A 54 10.40 23.23 3.88
C PHE A 54 10.68 23.08 5.39
N GLY A 55 11.64 22.23 5.79
CA GLY A 55 11.90 21.93 7.21
C GLY A 55 12.22 23.15 8.05
N GLY A 56 13.03 24.07 7.51
CA GLY A 56 13.34 25.32 8.21
C GLY A 56 12.13 26.26 8.37
N ALA A 57 11.25 26.31 7.36
CA ALA A 57 10.08 27.18 7.36
C ALA A 57 8.93 26.63 8.23
N ILE A 58 8.78 25.30 8.34
CA ILE A 58 7.66 24.67 9.03
C ILE A 58 7.99 24.38 10.50
N ALA A 59 9.19 23.86 10.79
CA ALA A 59 9.56 23.37 12.11
C ALA A 59 10.80 24.05 12.71
N GLY A 60 11.29 25.15 12.09
CA GLY A 60 12.48 25.85 12.54
C GLY A 60 13.80 25.14 12.24
N SER A 61 13.80 23.81 12.05
CA SER A 61 14.98 23.04 11.65
C SER A 61 14.62 21.83 10.80
N SER A 62 15.52 21.48 9.86
CA SER A 62 15.35 20.29 9.03
C SER A 62 15.33 18.99 9.86
N ARG A 63 16.02 18.97 11.00
CA ARG A 63 16.06 17.79 11.87
C ARG A 63 14.75 17.55 12.59
N GLU A 64 14.14 18.58 13.15
CA GLU A 64 12.83 18.48 13.81
C GLU A 64 11.75 18.12 12.81
N PHE A 65 11.80 18.74 11.64
CA PHE A 65 10.85 18.41 10.58
C PHE A 65 11.01 16.97 10.08
N LEU A 66 12.22 16.43 10.00
CA LEU A 66 12.46 15.03 9.64
C LEU A 66 11.75 14.07 10.60
N GLN A 67 11.81 14.33 11.91
CA GLN A 67 11.11 13.51 12.92
C GLN A 67 9.59 13.53 12.68
N PHE A 68 9.03 14.69 12.39
CA PHE A 68 7.60 14.83 12.12
C PHE A 68 7.19 14.20 10.77
N ALA A 69 7.95 14.50 9.70
CA ALA A 69 7.55 14.22 8.32
C ALA A 69 7.79 12.77 7.89
N LEU A 70 8.82 12.09 8.41
CA LEU A 70 9.18 10.74 7.97
C LEU A 70 8.01 9.75 8.07
N PRO A 71 7.29 9.63 9.21
CA PRO A 71 6.14 8.72 9.31
C PRO A 71 5.03 9.10 8.32
N GLY A 72 4.80 10.40 8.12
CA GLY A 72 3.81 10.92 7.17
C GLY A 72 4.14 10.56 5.72
N ILE A 73 5.36 10.87 5.27
CA ILE A 73 5.83 10.60 3.91
C ILE A 73 5.92 9.09 3.64
N LEU A 74 6.29 8.29 4.67
CA LEU A 74 6.25 6.83 4.58
C LEU A 74 4.85 6.33 4.24
N ILE A 75 3.83 6.72 5.00
CA ILE A 75 2.44 6.29 4.78
C ILE A 75 1.91 6.85 3.46
N GLN A 76 2.26 8.08 3.09
CA GLN A 76 1.95 8.63 1.78
C GLN A 76 2.53 7.77 0.66
N GLY A 77 3.82 7.44 0.70
CA GLY A 77 4.47 6.58 -0.29
C GLY A 77 3.79 5.21 -0.41
N LEU A 78 3.42 4.61 0.74
CA LEU A 78 2.67 3.35 0.77
C LEU A 78 1.27 3.45 0.18
N SER A 79 0.65 4.63 0.17
CA SER A 79 -0.63 4.87 -0.49
C SER A 79 -0.53 4.77 -2.02
N PHE A 80 0.64 5.07 -2.60
CA PHE A 80 0.89 4.98 -4.05
C PHE A 80 1.41 3.60 -4.50
N THR A 81 2.02 2.83 -3.63
CA THR A 81 2.54 1.48 -3.96
C THR A 81 1.50 0.58 -4.66
N PRO A 82 0.22 0.57 -4.28
CA PRO A 82 -0.80 -0.28 -4.91
C PRO A 82 -1.19 0.10 -6.35
N PHE A 83 -0.72 1.22 -6.89
CA PHE A 83 -0.93 1.54 -8.31
C PHE A 83 -0.35 0.46 -9.23
N THR A 84 0.79 -0.11 -8.87
CA THR A 84 1.40 -1.22 -9.62
C THR A 84 0.48 -2.45 -9.66
N THR A 85 -0.24 -2.72 -8.56
CA THR A 85 -1.25 -3.77 -8.48
C THR A 85 -2.42 -3.49 -9.42
N ALA A 86 -2.95 -2.26 -9.39
CA ALA A 86 -4.09 -1.86 -10.21
C ALA A 86 -3.76 -1.91 -11.71
N LEU A 87 -2.63 -1.32 -12.11
CA LEU A 87 -2.16 -1.31 -13.49
C LEU A 87 -1.89 -2.72 -14.01
N GLY A 88 -1.25 -3.55 -13.18
CA GLY A 88 -0.97 -4.90 -13.60
C GLY A 88 -2.23 -5.76 -13.70
N LEU A 89 -3.22 -5.62 -12.81
CA LEU A 89 -4.51 -6.31 -12.96
C LEU A 89 -5.22 -5.84 -14.23
N ASN A 90 -5.24 -4.54 -14.49
CA ASN A 90 -5.83 -4.00 -15.71
C ASN A 90 -5.15 -4.55 -16.97
N SER A 91 -3.81 -4.58 -17.00
CA SER A 91 -3.02 -5.14 -18.10
C SER A 91 -3.27 -6.64 -18.30
N ASP A 92 -3.41 -7.42 -17.21
CA ASP A 92 -3.72 -8.85 -17.29
C ASP A 92 -5.11 -9.08 -17.93
N PHE A 93 -6.09 -8.21 -17.63
CA PHE A 93 -7.40 -8.24 -18.28
C PHE A 93 -7.31 -7.91 -19.77
N GLN A 94 -6.55 -6.88 -20.14
CA GLN A 94 -6.44 -6.46 -21.55
C GLN A 94 -5.73 -7.50 -22.42
N ARG A 95 -4.75 -8.20 -21.87
CA ARG A 95 -3.98 -9.24 -22.59
C ARG A 95 -4.71 -10.58 -22.67
N GLY A 96 -5.93 -10.70 -22.16
CA GLY A 96 -6.66 -11.96 -22.14
C GLY A 96 -6.03 -13.06 -21.27
N LEU A 97 -5.05 -12.72 -20.42
CA LEU A 97 -4.42 -13.68 -19.52
C LEU A 97 -5.44 -14.31 -18.56
N ILE A 98 -6.49 -13.58 -18.24
CA ILE A 98 -7.55 -14.02 -17.37
C ILE A 98 -8.40 -15.11 -18.03
N ASP A 99 -8.62 -15.04 -19.35
CA ASP A 99 -9.33 -16.09 -20.08
C ASP A 99 -8.52 -17.41 -20.10
N ARG A 100 -7.18 -17.33 -20.13
CA ARG A 100 -6.31 -18.49 -19.94
C ARG A 100 -6.39 -19.06 -18.52
N PHE A 101 -6.55 -18.22 -17.49
CA PHE A 101 -6.77 -18.71 -16.12
C PHE A 101 -8.14 -19.37 -15.93
N ARG A 102 -9.15 -19.04 -16.76
CA ARG A 102 -10.46 -19.71 -16.75
C ARG A 102 -10.40 -21.17 -17.16
N SER A 103 -9.51 -21.51 -18.08
CA SER A 103 -9.29 -22.90 -18.52
C SER A 103 -8.50 -23.75 -17.52
N LEU A 104 -7.91 -23.11 -16.49
CA LEU A 104 -7.18 -23.79 -15.44
C LEU A 104 -8.05 -23.97 -14.19
N PRO A 105 -7.94 -25.07 -13.46
CA PRO A 105 -8.66 -25.32 -12.22
C PRO A 105 -8.08 -24.48 -11.06
N ILE A 106 -8.11 -23.15 -11.18
CA ILE A 106 -7.56 -22.20 -10.20
C ILE A 106 -8.70 -21.42 -9.57
N ALA A 107 -8.69 -21.28 -8.24
CA ALA A 107 -9.65 -20.44 -7.54
C ALA A 107 -9.52 -18.98 -7.97
N ARG A 108 -10.61 -18.34 -8.37
CA ARG A 108 -10.62 -16.95 -8.89
C ARG A 108 -10.08 -15.94 -7.89
N SER A 109 -10.31 -16.17 -6.60
CA SER A 109 -9.75 -15.34 -5.51
C SER A 109 -8.23 -15.49 -5.35
N ALA A 110 -7.65 -16.63 -5.78
CA ALA A 110 -6.22 -16.88 -5.67
C ALA A 110 -5.39 -15.97 -6.59
N VAL A 111 -5.93 -15.52 -7.71
CA VAL A 111 -5.23 -14.61 -8.64
C VAL A 111 -5.02 -13.24 -7.98
N VAL A 112 -6.08 -12.66 -7.42
CA VAL A 112 -6.02 -11.36 -6.73
C VAL A 112 -5.23 -11.48 -5.43
N GLY A 113 -5.52 -12.50 -4.61
CA GLY A 113 -4.82 -12.74 -3.35
C GLY A 113 -3.32 -13.01 -3.53
N GLY A 114 -2.94 -13.82 -4.53
CA GLY A 114 -1.53 -14.08 -4.83
C GLY A 114 -0.75 -12.84 -5.29
N ARG A 115 -1.41 -11.91 -5.97
CA ARG A 115 -0.82 -10.64 -6.35
C ARG A 115 -0.60 -9.75 -5.13
N ILE A 116 -1.63 -9.56 -4.31
CA ILE A 116 -1.54 -8.76 -3.09
C ILE A 116 -0.48 -9.31 -2.12
N THR A 117 -0.35 -10.63 -2.03
CA THR A 117 0.71 -11.25 -1.21
C THR A 117 2.12 -10.91 -1.74
N ALA A 118 2.30 -10.87 -3.06
CA ALA A 118 3.58 -10.45 -3.65
C ALA A 118 3.86 -8.95 -3.43
N ASP A 119 2.81 -8.12 -3.39
CA ASP A 119 2.95 -6.70 -3.07
C ASP A 119 3.41 -6.46 -1.61
N GLY A 120 3.17 -7.42 -0.71
CA GLY A 120 3.74 -7.38 0.65
C GLY A 120 5.26 -7.26 0.67
N VAL A 121 5.96 -7.87 -0.29
CA VAL A 121 7.43 -7.73 -0.44
C VAL A 121 7.81 -6.32 -0.89
N ARG A 122 7.06 -5.73 -1.83
CA ARG A 122 7.28 -4.36 -2.27
C ARG A 122 7.04 -3.35 -1.14
N ILE A 123 5.98 -3.57 -0.38
CA ILE A 123 5.63 -2.75 0.79
C ILE A 123 6.74 -2.83 1.84
N ALA A 124 7.19 -4.04 2.19
CA ALA A 124 8.28 -4.24 3.14
C ALA A 124 9.58 -3.57 2.64
N TRP A 125 9.90 -3.70 1.36
CA TRP A 125 11.02 -3.01 0.75
C TRP A 125 10.90 -1.48 0.87
N SER A 126 9.74 -0.91 0.51
CA SER A 126 9.50 0.53 0.63
C SER A 126 9.69 1.04 2.06
N ILE A 127 9.17 0.30 3.05
CA ILE A 127 9.32 0.67 4.46
C ILE A 127 10.80 0.64 4.86
N LEU A 128 11.52 -0.43 4.53
CA LEU A 128 12.92 -0.61 4.89
C LEU A 128 13.81 0.48 4.28
N ILE A 129 13.64 0.78 2.99
CA ILE A 129 14.41 1.82 2.30
C ILE A 129 14.10 3.19 2.87
N MET A 130 12.82 3.52 3.06
CA MET A 130 12.40 4.83 3.56
C MET A 130 12.88 5.07 4.99
N VAL A 131 12.69 4.08 5.86
CA VAL A 131 13.14 4.15 7.25
C VAL A 131 14.67 4.14 7.33
N GLY A 132 15.35 3.26 6.57
CA GLY A 132 16.81 3.22 6.52
C GLY A 132 17.43 4.54 6.06
N PHE A 133 16.84 5.14 5.02
CA PHE A 133 17.29 6.46 4.54
C PHE A 133 16.97 7.56 5.56
N GLY A 134 15.81 7.54 6.21
CA GLY A 134 15.46 8.46 7.29
C GLY A 134 16.46 8.39 8.44
N VAL A 135 16.84 7.19 8.87
CA VAL A 135 17.87 6.98 9.91
C VAL A 135 19.22 7.52 9.47
N ALA A 136 19.61 7.33 8.20
CA ALA A 136 20.83 7.90 7.64
C ALA A 136 20.82 9.43 7.63
N LEU A 137 19.64 10.07 7.45
CA LEU A 137 19.46 11.52 7.57
C LEU A 137 19.37 12.02 9.01
N GLY A 138 19.35 11.13 10.01
CA GLY A 138 19.36 11.50 11.42
C GLY A 138 18.02 11.28 12.14
N PHE A 139 17.08 10.55 11.56
CA PHE A 139 15.85 10.13 12.24
C PHE A 139 16.17 9.25 13.45
N ARG A 140 15.52 9.48 14.57
CA ARG A 140 15.69 8.74 15.81
C ARG A 140 14.38 8.13 16.26
N PHE A 141 14.39 6.83 16.56
CA PHE A 141 13.25 6.16 17.20
C PHE A 141 13.28 6.45 18.71
N GLU A 142 12.21 7.04 19.22
CA GLU A 142 12.02 7.30 20.64
C GLU A 142 11.03 6.29 21.26
N GLY A 143 10.18 5.65 20.44
CA GLY A 143 9.25 4.60 20.87
C GLY A 143 9.88 3.24 21.13
N GLY A 144 11.21 3.14 21.05
CA GLY A 144 11.96 1.89 21.29
C GLY A 144 11.72 0.83 20.20
N VAL A 145 12.24 -0.39 20.44
CA VAL A 145 12.14 -1.51 19.47
C VAL A 145 10.70 -1.95 19.25
N ALA A 146 9.90 -2.01 20.32
CA ALA A 146 8.50 -2.41 20.24
C ALA A 146 7.68 -1.42 19.40
N GLY A 147 7.90 -0.11 19.59
CA GLY A 147 7.28 0.93 18.78
C GLY A 147 7.69 0.86 17.31
N ALA A 148 8.98 0.65 17.03
CA ALA A 148 9.47 0.50 15.67
C ALA A 148 8.84 -0.72 14.96
N LEU A 149 8.75 -1.87 15.62
CA LEU A 149 8.10 -3.07 15.10
C LEU A 149 6.59 -2.85 14.90
N GLY A 150 5.92 -2.21 15.87
CA GLY A 150 4.51 -1.85 15.77
C GLY A 150 4.23 -0.94 14.57
N ALA A 151 5.06 0.08 14.38
CA ALA A 151 4.98 0.99 13.23
C ALA A 151 5.19 0.26 11.90
N PHE A 152 6.16 -0.65 11.82
CA PHE A 152 6.38 -1.48 10.64
C PHE A 152 5.16 -2.34 10.30
N VAL A 153 4.60 -3.04 11.30
CA VAL A 153 3.42 -3.90 11.12
C VAL A 153 2.20 -3.07 10.70
N LEU A 154 1.96 -1.93 11.32
CA LEU A 154 0.84 -1.05 10.99
C LEU A 154 0.99 -0.48 9.57
N ALA A 155 2.17 0.00 9.20
CA ALA A 155 2.45 0.51 7.87
C ALA A 155 2.30 -0.57 6.79
N ALA A 156 2.77 -1.79 7.07
CA ALA A 156 2.60 -2.93 6.16
C ALA A 156 1.12 -3.32 6.01
N ALA A 157 0.37 -3.39 7.11
CA ALA A 157 -1.06 -3.66 7.11
C ALA A 157 -1.83 -2.60 6.31
N PHE A 158 -1.47 -1.32 6.45
CA PHE A 158 -2.05 -0.22 5.68
C PHE A 158 -1.77 -0.39 4.18
N GLY A 159 -0.51 -0.60 3.78
CA GLY A 159 -0.16 -0.80 2.37
C GLY A 159 -0.91 -1.98 1.73
N LEU A 160 -0.99 -3.12 2.43
CA LEU A 160 -1.76 -4.29 1.99
C LEU A 160 -3.27 -3.99 1.89
N THR A 161 -3.80 -3.21 2.82
CA THR A 161 -5.21 -2.80 2.79
C THR A 161 -5.50 -1.92 1.58
N MET A 162 -4.61 -0.97 1.25
CA MET A 162 -4.75 -0.09 0.09
C MET A 162 -4.68 -0.83 -1.25
N CYS A 163 -4.09 -2.02 -1.29
CA CYS A 163 -4.12 -2.86 -2.49
C CYS A 163 -5.55 -3.24 -2.93
N TRP A 164 -6.52 -3.36 -2.01
CA TRP A 164 -7.88 -3.77 -2.37
C TRP A 164 -8.70 -2.69 -3.09
N PRO A 165 -8.77 -1.43 -2.61
CA PRO A 165 -9.38 -0.34 -3.37
C PRO A 165 -8.75 -0.18 -4.75
N MET A 166 -7.41 -0.22 -4.82
CA MET A 166 -6.68 -0.09 -6.07
C MET A 166 -6.88 -1.29 -7.00
N ALA A 167 -6.96 -2.52 -6.49
CA ALA A 167 -7.34 -3.68 -7.26
C ALA A 167 -8.76 -3.54 -7.84
N PHE A 168 -9.71 -3.03 -7.06
CA PHE A 168 -11.07 -2.74 -7.55
C PHE A 168 -11.04 -1.73 -8.71
N ILE A 169 -10.30 -0.62 -8.58
CA ILE A 169 -10.12 0.37 -9.66
C ILE A 169 -9.49 -0.28 -10.89
N GLY A 170 -8.42 -1.07 -10.72
CA GLY A 170 -7.74 -1.77 -11.81
C GLY A 170 -8.64 -2.74 -12.57
N ILE A 171 -9.52 -3.46 -11.84
CA ILE A 171 -10.50 -4.36 -12.44
C ILE A 171 -11.65 -3.57 -13.09
N ALA A 172 -12.07 -2.43 -12.53
CA ALA A 172 -13.20 -1.65 -13.03
C ALA A 172 -12.84 -0.80 -14.25
N ALA A 173 -11.62 -0.31 -14.32
CA ALA A 173 -11.14 0.56 -15.39
C ALA A 173 -11.06 -0.16 -16.74
N ARG A 174 -11.33 0.60 -17.84
CA ARG A 174 -11.26 0.08 -19.20
C ARG A 174 -9.86 0.15 -19.79
N ALA A 175 -9.05 1.11 -19.33
CA ALA A 175 -7.71 1.37 -19.84
C ALA A 175 -6.75 1.72 -18.68
N PRO A 176 -5.43 1.51 -18.84
CA PRO A 176 -4.43 1.86 -17.82
C PRO A 176 -4.45 3.35 -17.45
N GLU A 177 -4.72 4.23 -18.40
CA GLU A 177 -4.83 5.67 -18.18
C GLU A 177 -5.97 6.01 -17.23
N SER A 178 -7.10 5.28 -17.35
CA SER A 178 -8.23 5.43 -16.43
C SER A 178 -7.89 4.97 -15.01
N VAL A 179 -7.02 3.96 -14.86
CA VAL A 179 -6.53 3.54 -13.55
C VAL A 179 -5.74 4.66 -12.87
N ASN A 180 -4.83 5.29 -13.62
CA ASN A 180 -4.06 6.41 -13.12
C ASN A 180 -4.96 7.59 -12.74
N THR A 181 -5.88 7.98 -13.64
CA THR A 181 -6.79 9.11 -13.40
C THR A 181 -7.62 8.92 -12.12
N TRP A 182 -8.32 7.80 -12.00
CA TRP A 182 -9.15 7.52 -10.82
C TRP A 182 -8.32 7.32 -9.55
N GLY A 183 -7.19 6.63 -9.67
CA GLY A 183 -6.29 6.43 -8.54
C GLY A 183 -5.74 7.74 -7.99
N PHE A 184 -5.19 8.62 -8.85
CA PHE A 184 -4.69 9.92 -8.43
C PHE A 184 -5.81 10.82 -7.91
N MET A 185 -6.98 10.83 -8.55
CA MET A 185 -8.11 11.64 -8.13
C MET A 185 -8.57 11.34 -6.69
N ILE A 186 -8.39 10.09 -6.24
CA ILE A 186 -8.77 9.66 -4.89
C ILE A 186 -7.59 9.80 -3.92
N ILE A 187 -6.41 9.28 -4.29
CA ILE A 187 -5.29 9.20 -3.35
C ILE A 187 -4.66 10.56 -3.07
N LEU A 188 -4.55 11.45 -4.06
CA LEU A 188 -3.95 12.78 -3.84
C LEU A 188 -4.69 13.60 -2.78
N PRO A 189 -6.03 13.82 -2.87
CA PRO A 189 -6.73 14.56 -1.82
C PRO A 189 -6.61 13.89 -0.45
N LEU A 190 -6.70 12.56 -0.38
CA LEU A 190 -6.59 11.83 0.88
C LEU A 190 -5.20 11.96 1.51
N THR A 191 -4.14 11.94 0.73
CA THR A 191 -2.76 12.03 1.25
C THR A 191 -2.38 13.47 1.61
N PHE A 192 -2.73 14.45 0.76
CA PHE A 192 -2.37 15.85 1.02
C PHE A 192 -3.26 16.52 2.07
N ALA A 193 -4.53 16.13 2.17
CA ALA A 193 -5.42 16.56 3.24
C ALA A 193 -5.35 15.60 4.44
N SER A 194 -4.15 15.35 4.93
CA SER A 194 -3.85 14.51 6.10
C SER A 194 -2.75 15.14 6.94
N SER A 195 -2.41 14.52 8.07
CA SER A 195 -1.30 14.96 8.94
C SER A 195 0.11 14.62 8.39
N ALA A 196 0.24 14.31 7.08
CA ALA A 196 1.52 13.90 6.51
C ALA A 196 2.58 15.00 6.54
N PHE A 197 2.21 16.21 6.17
CA PHE A 197 3.14 17.33 5.96
C PHE A 197 3.06 18.42 7.00
N VAL A 198 1.86 18.64 7.56
CA VAL A 198 1.61 19.68 8.56
C VAL A 198 0.62 19.16 9.62
N PRO A 199 0.70 19.65 10.86
CA PRO A 199 -0.27 19.31 11.89
C PRO A 199 -1.70 19.72 11.48
N THR A 200 -2.69 18.86 11.70
CA THR A 200 -4.09 19.13 11.29
C THR A 200 -4.66 20.40 11.96
N ALA A 201 -4.23 20.71 13.17
CA ALA A 201 -4.65 21.91 13.90
C ALA A 201 -4.24 23.24 13.22
N THR A 202 -3.32 23.22 12.27
CA THR A 202 -2.90 24.41 11.50
C THR A 202 -3.72 24.62 10.24
N MET A 203 -4.62 23.69 9.92
CA MET A 203 -5.45 23.73 8.71
C MET A 203 -6.71 24.59 8.90
N PRO A 204 -7.28 25.16 7.83
CA PRO A 204 -8.61 25.77 7.88
C PRO A 204 -9.64 24.77 8.40
N GLY A 205 -10.63 25.22 9.17
CA GLY A 205 -11.56 24.34 9.92
C GLY A 205 -12.28 23.29 9.09
N TRP A 206 -12.68 23.59 7.85
CA TRP A 206 -13.28 22.59 6.95
C TRP A 206 -12.29 21.48 6.54
N LEU A 207 -11.01 21.84 6.35
CA LEU A 207 -9.96 20.90 5.98
C LEU A 207 -9.52 20.08 7.20
N GLU A 208 -9.44 20.72 8.37
CA GLU A 208 -9.19 20.02 9.64
C GLU A 208 -10.27 18.97 9.92
N ALA A 209 -11.55 19.33 9.75
CA ALA A 209 -12.66 18.39 9.91
C ALA A 209 -12.53 17.19 8.96
N PHE A 210 -12.15 17.42 7.70
CA PHE A 210 -11.88 16.35 6.75
C PHE A 210 -10.68 15.49 7.16
N ALA A 211 -9.56 16.12 7.53
CA ALA A 211 -8.34 15.44 7.95
C ALA A 211 -8.57 14.57 9.19
N ASN A 212 -9.38 15.02 10.13
CA ASN A 212 -9.70 14.29 11.37
C ASN A 212 -10.57 13.04 11.14
N VAL A 213 -11.26 12.93 10.01
CA VAL A 213 -12.00 11.71 9.60
C VAL A 213 -11.19 10.83 8.65
N ASN A 214 -10.16 11.39 8.04
CA ASN A 214 -9.37 10.73 7.00
C ASN A 214 -8.62 9.50 7.56
N PRO A 215 -8.82 8.29 6.98
CA PRO A 215 -8.12 7.08 7.42
C PRO A 215 -6.60 7.20 7.34
N ILE A 216 -6.08 7.94 6.37
CA ILE A 216 -4.63 8.14 6.21
C ILE A 216 -4.06 8.92 7.38
N THR A 217 -4.75 9.96 7.85
CA THR A 217 -4.35 10.73 9.04
C THR A 217 -4.19 9.84 10.26
N HIS A 218 -5.19 8.98 10.53
CA HIS A 218 -5.12 8.10 11.69
C HIS A 218 -3.95 7.14 11.62
N VAL A 219 -3.65 6.58 10.45
CA VAL A 219 -2.50 5.67 10.27
C VAL A 219 -1.18 6.43 10.42
N ILE A 220 -1.09 7.66 9.92
CA ILE A 220 0.10 8.50 10.09
C ILE A 220 0.34 8.81 11.57
N ASP A 221 -0.69 9.27 12.28
CA ASP A 221 -0.58 9.66 13.68
C ASP A 221 -0.26 8.45 14.57
N ALA A 222 -0.86 7.29 14.28
CA ALA A 222 -0.51 6.03 14.94
C ALA A 222 0.94 5.61 14.67
N THR A 223 1.39 5.68 13.42
CA THR A 223 2.77 5.35 13.03
C THR A 223 3.75 6.33 13.69
N ARG A 224 3.42 7.62 13.71
CA ARG A 224 4.21 8.66 14.36
C ARG A 224 4.31 8.42 15.87
N GLY A 225 3.20 8.15 16.55
CA GLY A 225 3.18 7.82 17.96
C GLY A 225 4.00 6.58 18.31
N LEU A 226 3.93 5.54 17.47
CA LEU A 226 4.74 4.33 17.63
C LEU A 226 6.23 4.58 17.41
N MET A 227 6.62 5.40 16.44
CA MET A 227 8.03 5.69 16.14
C MET A 227 8.67 6.65 17.14
N LEU A 228 7.94 7.70 17.55
CA LEU A 228 8.47 8.82 18.34
C LEU A 228 8.07 8.78 19.82
N GLY A 229 7.18 7.86 20.20
CA GLY A 229 6.54 7.89 21.50
C GLY A 229 5.34 8.86 21.53
N GLY A 230 4.56 8.82 22.61
CA GLY A 230 3.36 9.64 22.78
C GLY A 230 2.09 8.82 22.85
N GLU A 231 0.95 9.44 22.47
CA GLU A 231 -0.34 8.75 22.46
C GLU A 231 -0.40 7.72 21.32
N VAL A 232 -0.48 6.43 21.69
CA VAL A 232 -0.51 5.33 20.70
C VAL A 232 -1.88 4.66 20.64
N ALA A 233 -2.55 4.47 21.78
CA ALA A 233 -3.74 3.63 21.87
C ALA A 233 -4.91 4.13 21.03
N GLY A 234 -5.24 5.42 21.15
CA GLY A 234 -6.33 6.05 20.41
C GLY A 234 -6.11 6.03 18.89
N PRO A 235 -4.99 6.57 18.38
CA PRO A 235 -4.68 6.55 16.94
C PRO A 235 -4.59 5.14 16.35
N VAL A 236 -3.96 4.18 17.05
CA VAL A 236 -3.87 2.78 16.58
C VAL A 236 -5.25 2.15 16.48
N LEU A 237 -6.10 2.32 17.50
CA LEU A 237 -7.46 1.77 17.46
C LEU A 237 -8.26 2.31 16.26
N ARG A 238 -8.23 3.63 16.05
CA ARG A 238 -8.91 4.26 14.90
C ARG A 238 -8.35 3.75 13.57
N SER A 239 -7.03 3.61 13.48
CA SER A 239 -6.36 3.04 12.29
C SER A 239 -6.84 1.62 12.01
N VAL A 240 -6.83 0.74 13.00
CA VAL A 240 -7.29 -0.65 12.85
C VAL A 240 -8.75 -0.72 12.43
N ILE A 241 -9.63 0.11 13.03
CA ILE A 241 -11.05 0.19 12.62
C ILE A 241 -11.14 0.56 11.13
N TRP A 242 -10.44 1.60 10.69
CA TRP A 242 -10.45 2.02 9.29
C TRP A 242 -9.91 0.95 8.34
N LEU A 243 -8.81 0.27 8.71
CA LEU A 243 -8.27 -0.83 7.91
C LEU A 243 -9.29 -1.96 7.75
N ILE A 244 -10.00 -2.33 8.83
CA ILE A 244 -11.07 -3.34 8.78
C ILE A 244 -12.22 -2.87 7.89
N VAL A 245 -12.68 -1.63 8.04
CA VAL A 245 -13.78 -1.07 7.23
C VAL A 245 -13.42 -1.07 5.74
N ILE A 246 -12.23 -0.59 5.38
CA ILE A 246 -11.76 -0.58 3.99
C ILE A 246 -11.71 -2.01 3.44
N GLN A 247 -11.19 -2.97 4.19
CA GLN A 247 -11.13 -4.37 3.75
C GLN A 247 -12.53 -4.98 3.62
N ALA A 248 -13.42 -4.75 4.59
CA ALA A 248 -14.78 -5.26 4.57
C ALA A 248 -15.58 -4.75 3.36
N ILE A 249 -15.31 -3.54 2.89
CA ILE A 249 -15.96 -2.95 1.71
C ILE A 249 -15.27 -3.42 0.42
N PHE A 250 -13.98 -3.23 0.30
CA PHE A 250 -13.29 -3.37 -0.99
C PHE A 250 -12.89 -4.81 -1.33
N VAL A 251 -12.69 -5.70 -0.36
CA VAL A 251 -12.43 -7.12 -0.65
C VAL A 251 -13.61 -7.76 -1.39
N PRO A 252 -14.87 -7.70 -0.89
CA PRO A 252 -15.99 -8.28 -1.61
C PRO A 252 -16.29 -7.55 -2.92
N LEU A 253 -16.10 -6.23 -2.98
CA LEU A 253 -16.28 -5.45 -4.22
C LEU A 253 -15.28 -5.87 -5.30
N ALA A 254 -14.01 -5.98 -4.97
CA ALA A 254 -12.96 -6.39 -5.90
C ALA A 254 -13.19 -7.82 -6.40
N ILE A 255 -13.46 -8.76 -5.50
CA ILE A 255 -13.74 -10.16 -5.86
C ILE A 255 -15.03 -10.27 -6.66
N GLY A 256 -16.09 -9.57 -6.26
CA GLY A 256 -17.36 -9.55 -6.97
C GLY A 256 -17.23 -8.98 -8.39
N LYS A 257 -16.51 -7.86 -8.53
CA LYS A 257 -16.24 -7.26 -9.85
C LYS A 257 -15.37 -8.15 -10.72
N TYR A 258 -14.34 -8.80 -10.14
CA TYR A 258 -13.53 -9.79 -10.83
C TYR A 258 -14.39 -10.95 -11.37
N ARG A 259 -15.28 -11.50 -10.53
CA ARG A 259 -16.19 -12.60 -10.93
C ARG A 259 -17.14 -12.23 -12.05
N ARG A 260 -17.59 -10.97 -12.12
CA ARG A 260 -18.53 -10.50 -13.16
C ARG A 260 -17.83 -10.14 -14.47
N ARG A 261 -16.55 -9.86 -14.44
CA ARG A 261 -15.77 -9.49 -15.62
C ARG A 261 -15.10 -10.71 -16.26
N VAL A 262 -15.04 -11.79 -15.53
CA VAL A 262 -14.60 -13.13 -15.92
C VAL A 262 -15.78 -14.06 -16.09
#